data_3df2bfb101e5701bf100855f36075f1f
#
_entry.id   3df2bfb101e5701bf100855f36075f1f
#
_cell.length_a   1.000
_cell.length_b   1.000
_cell.length_c   1.000
_cell.angle_alpha   90.00
_cell.angle_beta   90.00
_cell.angle_gamma   90.00
#
_symmetry.space_group_name_H-M   'P 1'
#
loop_
_entity.id
_entity.type
_entity.pdbx_description
1 polymer ?
#
loop_
_entity_poly.entity_id
_entity_poly.type
_entity_poly.pdbx_seq_one_letter_code
_entity_poly.pdbx_strand_id
1 'polypeptide(L)'
;MRVAIQHTSSAPVRPPVRRGRPPTPGLRQRILRAAEDIFARRDYHEVQMDDVVQACGVGKGTLYRYFPSKQELFLAVMFDGIQRLRVELEVAARAEESPAKRIRRIVHRTLAFFWDRRFFFSLIHRGEHKMAAGAREWMRHRAALVRVVDETLAAAVAARHVRRVDTRIAGEILLGMMRGVNRYRVEGDRLENLVDAVVEVFMCGVGTPAGRRIAAPRRRGRSR
;
A
#
# COMPACT_ATOMS: atom_id res chain seq x y z
N MET A 1 -13.16 35.29 -76.45
CA MET A 1 -12.80 33.97 -75.95
C MET A 1 -11.81 34.16 -74.76
N ARG A 2 -12.32 34.14 -73.52
CA ARG A 2 -11.48 34.30 -72.31
C ARG A 2 -11.33 32.92 -71.65
N VAL A 3 -10.07 32.48 -71.56
CA VAL A 3 -9.71 31.25 -70.88
C VAL A 3 -9.55 31.53 -69.40
N ALA A 4 -10.33 30.86 -68.54
CA ALA A 4 -10.23 30.98 -67.09
C ALA A 4 -9.16 29.98 -66.59
N ILE A 5 -8.12 30.51 -65.92
CA ILE A 5 -7.08 29.70 -65.25
C ILE A 5 -7.63 29.36 -63.84
N GLN A 6 -7.88 28.06 -63.60
CA GLN A 6 -8.25 27.57 -62.26
C GLN A 6 -6.99 27.38 -61.46
N HIS A 7 -6.84 28.13 -60.38
CA HIS A 7 -5.85 27.92 -59.32
C HIS A 7 -6.32 26.81 -58.38
N THR A 8 -5.70 25.63 -58.50
CA THR A 8 -5.86 24.57 -57.51
C THR A 8 -5.07 24.90 -56.26
N SER A 9 -5.79 25.28 -55.20
CA SER A 9 -5.21 25.51 -53.85
C SER A 9 -4.88 24.14 -53.22
N SER A 10 -3.59 23.85 -53.15
CA SER A 10 -3.09 22.67 -52.41
C SER A 10 -3.10 22.98 -50.91
N ALA A 11 -3.95 22.31 -50.15
CA ALA A 11 -3.97 22.38 -48.70
C ALA A 11 -2.68 21.78 -48.08
N PRO A 12 -2.11 22.37 -47.06
CA PRO A 12 -0.88 21.87 -46.42
C PRO A 12 -1.14 20.49 -45.78
N VAL A 13 -0.36 19.49 -46.20
CA VAL A 13 -0.33 18.16 -45.63
C VAL A 13 0.19 18.28 -44.17
N ARG A 14 -0.66 18.00 -43.19
CA ARG A 14 -0.23 17.92 -41.77
C ARG A 14 0.78 16.77 -41.65
N PRO A 15 1.96 17.02 -41.02
CA PRO A 15 2.92 15.96 -40.77
C PRO A 15 2.30 14.89 -39.87
N PRO A 16 2.64 13.59 -40.04
CA PRO A 16 2.10 12.52 -39.24
C PRO A 16 2.47 12.71 -37.78
N VAL A 17 1.45 12.66 -36.91
CA VAL A 17 1.63 12.67 -35.47
C VAL A 17 2.58 11.51 -35.11
N ARG A 18 3.78 11.81 -34.64
CA ARG A 18 4.74 10.80 -34.15
C ARG A 18 4.05 9.95 -33.08
N ARG A 19 3.65 8.75 -33.44
CA ARG A 19 3.20 7.74 -32.49
C ARG A 19 4.32 7.54 -31.47
N GLY A 20 4.08 7.95 -30.23
CA GLY A 20 5.07 7.84 -29.16
C GLY A 20 5.58 6.39 -29.06
N ARG A 21 6.89 6.27 -28.80
CA ARG A 21 7.54 4.96 -28.57
C ARG A 21 6.69 4.13 -27.59
N PRO A 22 6.45 2.84 -27.86
CA PRO A 22 5.66 2.00 -26.97
C PRO A 22 6.21 2.04 -25.53
N PRO A 23 5.35 1.87 -24.51
CA PRO A 23 5.78 1.91 -23.13
C PRO A 23 6.91 0.92 -22.88
N THR A 24 8.03 1.35 -22.32
CA THR A 24 9.13 0.46 -21.96
C THR A 24 8.66 -0.45 -20.81
N PRO A 25 8.73 -1.79 -20.96
CA PRO A 25 8.34 -2.70 -19.89
C PRO A 25 9.04 -2.39 -18.58
N GLY A 26 8.31 -2.39 -17.47
CA GLY A 26 8.85 -2.11 -16.13
C GLY A 26 9.19 -0.65 -15.82
N LEU A 27 9.13 0.27 -16.80
CA LEU A 27 9.50 1.68 -16.56
C LEU A 27 8.56 2.36 -15.56
N ARG A 28 7.25 2.09 -15.64
CA ARG A 28 6.28 2.61 -14.68
C ARG A 28 6.66 2.22 -13.24
N GLN A 29 7.06 0.97 -13.03
CA GLN A 29 7.45 0.47 -11.72
C GLN A 29 8.77 1.09 -11.22
N ARG A 30 9.73 1.33 -12.13
CA ARG A 30 10.97 2.04 -11.79
C ARG A 30 10.67 3.47 -11.33
N ILE A 31 9.80 4.18 -12.02
CA ILE A 31 9.38 5.54 -11.64
C ILE A 31 8.71 5.52 -10.27
N LEU A 32 7.79 4.57 -10.00
CA LEU A 32 7.11 4.45 -8.71
C LEU A 32 8.09 4.21 -7.57
N ARG A 33 9.09 3.32 -7.75
CA ARG A 33 10.12 3.07 -6.73
C ARG A 33 10.97 4.29 -6.44
N ALA A 34 11.47 4.97 -7.48
CA ALA A 34 12.24 6.19 -7.31
C ALA A 34 11.43 7.30 -6.60
N ALA A 35 10.16 7.44 -6.97
CA ALA A 35 9.26 8.39 -6.32
C ALA A 35 8.96 8.00 -4.86
N GLU A 36 8.77 6.71 -4.55
CA GLU A 36 8.59 6.21 -3.19
C GLU A 36 9.78 6.58 -2.31
N ASP A 37 11.02 6.38 -2.78
CA ASP A 37 12.24 6.70 -2.05
C ASP A 37 12.38 8.21 -1.78
N ILE A 38 11.99 9.05 -2.74
CA ILE A 38 12.01 10.51 -2.58
C ILE A 38 10.95 10.96 -1.59
N PHE A 39 9.71 10.51 -1.75
CA PHE A 39 8.61 10.82 -0.83
C PHE A 39 8.82 10.24 0.57
N ALA A 40 9.65 9.20 0.73
CA ALA A 40 10.02 8.67 2.03
C ALA A 40 10.94 9.60 2.84
N ARG A 41 11.70 10.47 2.17
CA ARG A 41 12.74 11.31 2.77
C ARG A 41 12.39 12.78 2.85
N ARG A 42 11.39 13.24 2.07
CA ARG A 42 11.03 14.65 1.93
C ARG A 42 9.52 14.84 2.02
N ASP A 43 9.07 15.97 2.54
CA ASP A 43 7.65 16.30 2.57
C ASP A 43 7.08 16.47 1.15
N TYR A 44 5.80 16.11 0.96
CA TYR A 44 5.12 16.19 -0.34
C TYR A 44 5.31 17.54 -1.05
N HIS A 45 5.29 18.64 -0.28
CA HIS A 45 5.41 19.99 -0.86
C HIS A 45 6.81 20.29 -1.38
N GLU A 46 7.84 19.70 -0.78
CA GLU A 46 9.25 19.89 -1.14
C GLU A 46 9.67 19.09 -2.37
N VAL A 47 8.99 17.98 -2.65
CA VAL A 47 9.31 17.13 -3.80
C VAL A 47 8.89 17.81 -5.10
N GLN A 48 9.81 17.85 -6.06
CA GLN A 48 9.57 18.30 -7.43
C GLN A 48 9.55 17.11 -8.41
N MET A 49 8.80 17.23 -9.50
CA MET A 49 8.79 16.17 -10.53
C MET A 49 10.18 15.96 -11.15
N ASP A 50 10.99 17.02 -11.21
CA ASP A 50 12.35 16.96 -11.73
C ASP A 50 13.30 16.14 -10.83
N ASP A 51 13.07 16.09 -9.51
CA ASP A 51 13.80 15.18 -8.61
C ASP A 51 13.59 13.71 -9.03
N VAL A 52 12.36 13.37 -9.38
CA VAL A 52 12.01 12.01 -9.82
C VAL A 52 12.60 11.71 -11.21
N VAL A 53 12.60 12.69 -12.12
CA VAL A 53 13.27 12.58 -13.43
C VAL A 53 14.75 12.19 -13.25
N GLN A 54 15.46 12.89 -12.38
CA GLN A 54 16.87 12.64 -12.08
C GLN A 54 17.08 11.25 -11.46
N ALA A 55 16.26 10.91 -10.45
CA ALA A 55 16.40 9.65 -9.71
C ALA A 55 16.13 8.41 -10.56
N CYS A 56 15.18 8.47 -11.49
CA CYS A 56 14.86 7.32 -12.35
C CYS A 56 15.57 7.33 -13.71
N GLY A 57 16.34 8.38 -14.04
CA GLY A 57 17.11 8.48 -15.28
C GLY A 57 16.24 8.49 -16.55
N VAL A 58 15.05 9.10 -16.49
CA VAL A 58 14.14 9.23 -17.64
C VAL A 58 14.04 10.68 -18.11
N GLY A 59 13.66 10.89 -19.37
CA GLY A 59 13.37 12.23 -19.86
C GLY A 59 12.09 12.80 -19.25
N LYS A 60 12.06 14.12 -18.98
CA LYS A 60 10.91 14.85 -18.42
C LYS A 60 9.60 14.52 -19.13
N GLY A 61 9.57 14.57 -20.46
CA GLY A 61 8.39 14.21 -21.27
C GLY A 61 7.94 12.77 -21.08
N THR A 62 8.88 11.87 -20.75
CA THR A 62 8.52 10.47 -20.45
C THR A 62 7.84 10.37 -19.11
N LEU A 63 8.35 11.02 -18.05
CA LEU A 63 7.72 11.02 -16.74
C LEU A 63 6.29 11.58 -16.81
N TYR A 64 6.09 12.74 -17.44
CA TYR A 64 4.78 13.39 -17.55
C TYR A 64 3.77 12.61 -18.39
N ARG A 65 4.22 11.77 -19.30
CA ARG A 65 3.35 10.83 -20.03
C ARG A 65 2.78 9.73 -19.13
N TYR A 66 3.54 9.27 -18.13
CA TYR A 66 3.08 8.25 -17.17
C TYR A 66 2.29 8.85 -16.01
N PHE A 67 2.71 10.01 -15.56
CA PHE A 67 2.16 10.72 -14.41
C PHE A 67 2.06 12.22 -14.71
N PRO A 68 0.91 12.68 -15.21
CA PRO A 68 0.69 14.06 -15.64
C PRO A 68 0.92 15.11 -14.55
N SER A 69 0.81 14.73 -13.28
CA SER A 69 1.01 15.61 -12.13
C SER A 69 1.72 14.92 -10.96
N LYS A 70 2.30 15.72 -10.07
CA LYS A 70 2.87 15.26 -8.80
C LYS A 70 1.81 14.53 -7.94
N GLN A 71 0.57 15.02 -7.97
CA GLN A 71 -0.53 14.41 -7.24
C GLN A 71 -0.85 13.00 -7.78
N GLU A 72 -0.90 12.83 -9.09
CA GLU A 72 -1.16 11.50 -9.70
C GLU A 72 -0.01 10.53 -9.42
N LEU A 73 1.24 10.98 -9.51
CA LEU A 73 2.40 10.18 -9.14
C LEU A 73 2.33 9.75 -7.67
N PHE A 74 2.02 10.67 -6.78
CA PHE A 74 1.90 10.44 -5.36
C PHE A 74 0.80 9.42 -5.02
N LEU A 75 -0.39 9.57 -5.62
CA LEU A 75 -1.49 8.61 -5.46
C LEU A 75 -1.11 7.23 -6.00
N ALA A 76 -0.43 7.17 -7.14
CA ALA A 76 0.02 5.92 -7.73
C ALA A 76 1.06 5.20 -6.85
N VAL A 77 1.99 5.92 -6.21
CA VAL A 77 2.93 5.36 -5.22
C VAL A 77 2.18 4.79 -4.03
N MET A 78 1.19 5.50 -3.53
CA MET A 78 0.35 5.05 -2.41
C MET A 78 -0.43 3.77 -2.75
N PHE A 79 -1.09 3.74 -3.90
CA PHE A 79 -1.90 2.57 -4.31
C PHE A 79 -1.02 1.36 -4.60
N ASP A 80 0.15 1.56 -5.20
CA ASP A 80 1.13 0.49 -5.41
C ASP A 80 1.60 -0.11 -4.08
N GLY A 81 1.91 0.72 -3.09
CA GLY A 81 2.31 0.27 -1.77
C GLY A 81 1.23 -0.53 -1.05
N ILE A 82 -0.02 -0.06 -1.06
CA ILE A 82 -1.15 -0.80 -0.47
C ILE A 82 -1.43 -2.10 -1.19
N GLN A 83 -1.31 -2.11 -2.51
CA GLN A 83 -1.45 -3.32 -3.30
C GLN A 83 -0.37 -4.36 -2.93
N ARG A 84 0.88 -3.93 -2.73
CA ARG A 84 1.96 -4.81 -2.25
C ARG A 84 1.64 -5.37 -0.86
N LEU A 85 1.23 -4.53 0.07
CA LEU A 85 0.82 -5.00 1.40
C LEU A 85 -0.32 -6.02 1.29
N ARG A 86 -1.34 -5.75 0.48
CA ARG A 86 -2.45 -6.69 0.28
C ARG A 86 -1.96 -8.06 -0.19
N VAL A 87 -1.07 -8.09 -1.20
CA VAL A 87 -0.51 -9.35 -1.71
C VAL A 87 0.26 -10.11 -0.61
N GLU A 88 1.06 -9.40 0.20
CA GLU A 88 1.76 -10.01 1.34
C GLU A 88 0.79 -10.61 2.36
N LEU A 89 -0.31 -9.92 2.65
CA LEU A 89 -1.33 -10.42 3.58
C LEU A 89 -2.11 -11.60 3.01
N GLU A 90 -2.44 -11.61 1.73
CA GLU A 90 -3.08 -12.75 1.06
C GLU A 90 -2.18 -14.00 1.12
N VAL A 91 -0.87 -13.85 0.87
CA VAL A 91 0.09 -14.94 1.02
C VAL A 91 0.14 -15.43 2.46
N ALA A 92 0.18 -14.50 3.42
CA ALA A 92 0.17 -14.84 4.84
C ALA A 92 -1.11 -15.57 5.27
N ALA A 93 -2.25 -15.19 4.72
CA ALA A 93 -3.55 -15.80 5.02
C ALA A 93 -3.72 -17.22 4.43
N ARG A 94 -3.01 -17.51 3.32
CA ARG A 94 -3.06 -18.83 2.66
C ARG A 94 -2.10 -19.87 3.25
N ALA A 95 -1.21 -19.46 4.15
CA ALA A 95 -0.27 -20.39 4.77
C ALA A 95 -1.01 -21.49 5.53
N GLU A 96 -0.52 -22.74 5.44
CA GLU A 96 -1.06 -23.93 6.14
C GLU A 96 -0.84 -23.88 7.65
N GLU A 97 -1.23 -22.80 8.29
CA GLU A 97 -1.11 -22.63 9.72
C GLU A 97 -2.48 -22.51 10.36
N SER A 98 -2.53 -22.74 11.67
CA SER A 98 -3.75 -22.50 12.41
C SER A 98 -4.22 -21.06 12.24
N PRO A 99 -5.53 -20.78 12.17
CA PRO A 99 -6.05 -19.41 12.01
C PRO A 99 -5.53 -18.43 13.05
N ALA A 100 -5.26 -18.84 14.28
CA ALA A 100 -4.65 -17.99 15.31
C ALA A 100 -3.21 -17.57 14.95
N LYS A 101 -2.41 -18.47 14.35
CA LYS A 101 -1.07 -18.11 13.84
C LYS A 101 -1.14 -17.19 12.65
N ARG A 102 -2.17 -17.33 11.78
CA ARG A 102 -2.39 -16.41 10.65
C ARG A 102 -2.67 -15.01 11.14
N ILE A 103 -3.46 -14.82 12.21
CA ILE A 103 -3.69 -13.49 12.82
C ILE A 103 -2.34 -12.88 13.22
N ARG A 104 -1.49 -13.62 13.95
CA ARG A 104 -0.16 -13.14 14.34
C ARG A 104 0.68 -12.78 13.10
N ARG A 105 0.66 -13.60 12.06
CA ARG A 105 1.41 -13.35 10.83
C ARG A 105 0.93 -12.09 10.10
N ILE A 106 -0.39 -11.86 10.03
CA ILE A 106 -0.97 -10.64 9.48
C ILE A 106 -0.51 -9.42 10.26
N VAL A 107 -0.55 -9.46 11.59
CA VAL A 107 -0.06 -8.38 12.45
C VAL A 107 1.42 -8.11 12.16
N HIS A 108 2.25 -9.16 12.17
CA HIS A 108 3.68 -9.04 11.87
C HIS A 108 3.93 -8.42 10.48
N ARG A 109 3.31 -8.94 9.43
CA ARG A 109 3.50 -8.44 8.06
C ARG A 109 3.06 -7.00 7.91
N THR A 110 1.94 -6.63 8.52
CA THR A 110 1.46 -5.23 8.49
C THR A 110 2.43 -4.29 9.21
N LEU A 111 2.86 -4.63 10.42
CA LEU A 111 3.81 -3.80 11.18
C LEU A 111 5.18 -3.73 10.50
N ALA A 112 5.70 -4.85 9.99
CA ALA A 112 6.95 -4.91 9.26
C ALA A 112 6.91 -4.06 7.97
N PHE A 113 5.80 -4.12 7.22
CA PHE A 113 5.64 -3.32 6.01
C PHE A 113 5.80 -1.82 6.28
N PHE A 114 5.26 -1.32 7.39
CA PHE A 114 5.38 0.08 7.78
C PHE A 114 6.63 0.39 8.61
N TRP A 115 7.37 -0.63 9.05
CA TRP A 115 8.55 -0.46 9.90
C TRP A 115 9.60 0.45 9.27
N ASP A 116 9.95 0.14 8.03
CA ASP A 116 10.94 0.89 7.25
C ASP A 116 10.30 2.03 6.43
N ARG A 117 8.97 2.11 6.43
CA ARG A 117 8.17 3.04 5.60
C ARG A 117 7.34 4.00 6.45
N ARG A 118 7.97 4.62 7.46
CA ARG A 118 7.28 5.61 8.35
C ARG A 118 6.55 6.68 7.56
N PHE A 119 7.17 7.15 6.49
CA PHE A 119 6.60 8.16 5.63
C PHE A 119 5.33 7.64 4.91
N PHE A 120 5.35 6.42 4.38
CA PHE A 120 4.20 5.82 3.72
C PHE A 120 2.99 5.70 4.69
N PHE A 121 3.27 5.37 5.94
CA PHE A 121 2.26 5.40 6.99
C PHE A 121 1.69 6.81 7.21
N SER A 122 2.56 7.83 7.28
CA SER A 122 2.18 9.24 7.40
C SER A 122 1.35 9.73 6.21
N LEU A 123 1.68 9.27 4.99
CA LEU A 123 0.95 9.58 3.77
C LEU A 123 -0.49 9.09 3.80
N ILE A 124 -0.68 7.84 4.17
CA ILE A 124 -2.00 7.22 4.27
C ILE A 124 -2.89 8.03 5.24
N HIS A 125 -2.32 8.51 6.36
CA HIS A 125 -3.10 9.18 7.40
C HIS A 125 -3.26 10.69 7.20
N ARG A 126 -2.29 11.37 6.58
CA ARG A 126 -2.42 12.79 6.22
C ARG A 126 -3.20 13.00 4.92
N GLY A 127 -3.19 12.00 4.05
CA GLY A 127 -3.82 12.04 2.73
C GLY A 127 -5.34 11.85 2.75
N GLU A 128 -5.90 11.22 3.79
CA GLU A 128 -7.35 10.97 3.87
C GLU A 128 -8.19 12.25 3.69
N HIS A 129 -7.71 13.41 4.14
CA HIS A 129 -8.41 14.68 4.01
C HIS A 129 -8.12 15.46 2.71
N LYS A 130 -7.06 15.09 1.94
CA LYS A 130 -6.64 15.83 0.73
C LYS A 130 -6.92 15.09 -0.58
N MET A 131 -7.52 13.91 -0.52
CA MET A 131 -7.60 12.97 -1.65
C MET A 131 -8.99 12.85 -2.28
N ALA A 132 -9.70 13.94 -2.48
CA ALA A 132 -11.00 13.88 -3.20
C ALA A 132 -10.89 13.16 -4.56
N ALA A 133 -9.81 13.36 -5.30
CA ALA A 133 -9.58 12.74 -6.61
C ALA A 133 -9.29 11.21 -6.53
N GLY A 134 -8.72 10.72 -5.44
CA GLY A 134 -8.35 9.30 -5.25
C GLY A 134 -9.24 8.53 -4.26
N ALA A 135 -10.24 9.18 -3.66
CA ALA A 135 -11.01 8.61 -2.54
C ALA A 135 -11.68 7.28 -2.89
N ARG A 136 -12.28 7.15 -4.07
CA ARG A 136 -12.92 5.91 -4.52
C ARG A 136 -11.93 4.76 -4.70
N GLU A 137 -10.76 5.04 -5.23
CA GLU A 137 -9.71 4.04 -5.43
C GLU A 137 -9.09 3.64 -4.09
N TRP A 138 -8.85 4.60 -3.22
CA TRP A 138 -8.46 4.37 -1.83
C TRP A 138 -9.43 3.44 -1.11
N MET A 139 -10.73 3.72 -1.16
CA MET A 139 -11.75 2.89 -0.52
C MET A 139 -11.77 1.46 -1.07
N ARG A 140 -11.56 1.28 -2.38
CA ARG A 140 -11.44 -0.07 -2.99
C ARG A 140 -10.23 -0.84 -2.45
N HIS A 141 -9.06 -0.22 -2.41
CA HIS A 141 -7.84 -0.85 -1.89
C HIS A 141 -7.97 -1.18 -0.40
N ARG A 142 -8.52 -0.24 0.38
CA ARG A 142 -8.79 -0.44 1.80
C ARG A 142 -9.77 -1.59 2.03
N ALA A 143 -10.88 -1.61 1.31
CA ALA A 143 -11.88 -2.68 1.42
C ALA A 143 -11.29 -4.06 1.10
N ALA A 144 -10.41 -4.15 0.09
CA ALA A 144 -9.73 -5.40 -0.24
C ALA A 144 -8.79 -5.86 0.88
N LEU A 145 -8.11 -4.94 1.56
CA LEU A 145 -7.24 -5.22 2.71
C LEU A 145 -8.04 -5.69 3.93
N VAL A 146 -9.13 -4.97 4.25
CA VAL A 146 -10.05 -5.34 5.34
C VAL A 146 -10.63 -6.73 5.13
N ARG A 147 -10.97 -7.09 3.88
CA ARG A 147 -11.49 -8.43 3.55
C ARG A 147 -10.54 -9.55 3.91
N VAL A 148 -9.23 -9.41 3.66
CA VAL A 148 -8.24 -10.43 4.03
C VAL A 148 -8.20 -10.65 5.54
N VAL A 149 -8.31 -9.57 6.31
CA VAL A 149 -8.37 -9.65 7.79
C VAL A 149 -9.68 -10.29 8.25
N ASP A 150 -10.80 -9.88 7.68
CA ASP A 150 -12.13 -10.41 7.99
C ASP A 150 -12.22 -11.92 7.73
N GLU A 151 -11.81 -12.38 6.54
CA GLU A 151 -11.76 -13.80 6.19
C GLU A 151 -10.87 -14.63 7.15
N THR A 152 -9.74 -14.05 7.56
CA THR A 152 -8.83 -14.69 8.53
C THR A 152 -9.49 -14.81 9.90
N LEU A 153 -10.18 -13.77 10.35
CA LEU A 153 -10.92 -13.80 11.63
C LEU A 153 -12.12 -14.74 11.56
N ALA A 154 -12.85 -14.78 10.45
CA ALA A 154 -13.95 -15.73 10.24
C ALA A 154 -13.47 -17.19 10.33
N ALA A 155 -12.32 -17.50 9.70
CA ALA A 155 -11.69 -18.81 9.84
C ALA A 155 -11.27 -19.11 11.29
N ALA A 156 -10.81 -18.11 12.04
CA ALA A 156 -10.44 -18.27 13.45
C ALA A 156 -11.66 -18.47 14.36
N VAL A 157 -12.80 -17.85 14.04
CA VAL A 157 -14.09 -18.12 14.72
C VAL A 157 -14.56 -19.54 14.42
N ALA A 158 -14.53 -19.99 13.16
CA ALA A 158 -14.92 -21.33 12.76
C ALA A 158 -14.05 -22.41 13.44
N ALA A 159 -12.74 -22.15 13.57
CA ALA A 159 -11.81 -23.04 14.29
C ALA A 159 -11.89 -22.91 15.83
N ARG A 160 -12.78 -22.10 16.37
CA ARG A 160 -12.93 -21.81 17.81
C ARG A 160 -11.66 -21.24 18.46
N HIS A 161 -10.78 -20.60 17.70
CA HIS A 161 -9.62 -19.88 18.24
C HIS A 161 -10.00 -18.46 18.69
N VAL A 162 -11.05 -17.89 18.07
CA VAL A 162 -11.66 -16.62 18.41
C VAL A 162 -13.12 -16.90 18.80
N ARG A 163 -13.63 -16.20 19.81
CA ARG A 163 -15.05 -16.29 20.20
C ARG A 163 -15.93 -15.71 19.08
N ARG A 164 -17.22 -16.01 19.11
CA ARG A 164 -18.18 -15.43 18.16
C ARG A 164 -18.23 -13.91 18.34
N VAL A 165 -17.81 -13.18 17.30
CA VAL A 165 -17.78 -11.73 17.23
C VAL A 165 -18.15 -11.29 15.79
N ASP A 166 -18.54 -10.04 15.63
CA ASP A 166 -18.57 -9.42 14.29
C ASP A 166 -17.13 -9.29 13.79
N THR A 167 -16.75 -10.15 12.84
CA THR A 167 -15.38 -10.23 12.32
C THR A 167 -14.97 -8.99 11.55
N ARG A 168 -15.92 -8.30 10.92
CA ARG A 168 -15.68 -7.02 10.24
C ARG A 168 -15.29 -5.95 11.27
N ILE A 169 -16.02 -5.82 12.36
CA ILE A 169 -15.71 -4.84 13.43
C ILE A 169 -14.40 -5.22 14.12
N ALA A 170 -14.21 -6.50 14.45
CA ALA A 170 -12.97 -6.98 15.07
C ALA A 170 -11.75 -6.73 14.16
N GLY A 171 -11.90 -6.87 12.84
CA GLY A 171 -10.88 -6.54 11.86
C GLY A 171 -10.51 -5.06 11.84
N GLU A 172 -11.51 -4.17 11.90
CA GLU A 172 -11.26 -2.72 11.99
C GLU A 172 -10.55 -2.33 13.29
N ILE A 173 -10.91 -2.99 14.41
CA ILE A 173 -10.22 -2.78 15.70
C ILE A 173 -8.77 -3.22 15.57
N LEU A 174 -8.49 -4.41 15.02
CA LEU A 174 -7.13 -4.90 14.83
C LEU A 174 -6.29 -3.98 13.94
N LEU A 175 -6.86 -3.51 12.82
CA LEU A 175 -6.21 -2.53 11.94
C LEU A 175 -5.96 -1.20 12.67
N GLY A 176 -6.92 -0.77 13.50
CA GLY A 176 -6.79 0.42 14.35
C GLY A 176 -5.65 0.32 15.36
N MET A 177 -5.53 -0.84 16.03
CA MET A 177 -4.42 -1.12 16.97
C MET A 177 -3.07 -1.05 16.26
N MET A 178 -2.91 -1.73 15.13
CA MET A 178 -1.68 -1.70 14.34
C MET A 178 -1.35 -0.27 13.86
N ARG A 179 -2.36 0.52 13.50
CA ARG A 179 -2.23 1.92 13.14
C ARG A 179 -1.70 2.75 14.31
N GLY A 180 -2.30 2.60 15.49
CA GLY A 180 -1.90 3.31 16.71
C GLY A 180 -0.44 3.02 17.05
N VAL A 181 -0.08 1.75 17.09
CA VAL A 181 1.29 1.31 17.39
C VAL A 181 2.30 1.87 16.40
N ASN A 182 2.04 1.79 15.09
CA ASN A 182 2.94 2.37 14.09
C ASN A 182 3.09 3.89 14.18
N ARG A 183 2.01 4.60 14.59
CA ARG A 183 2.02 6.05 14.71
C ARG A 183 2.87 6.53 15.88
N TYR A 184 2.78 5.84 17.02
CA TYR A 184 3.33 6.29 18.29
C TYR A 184 4.57 5.52 18.72
N ARG A 185 5.11 4.61 17.91
CA ARG A 185 6.37 3.93 18.20
C ARG A 185 7.51 4.94 18.36
N VAL A 186 8.39 4.66 19.30
CA VAL A 186 9.56 5.48 19.62
C VAL A 186 10.86 4.82 19.17
N GLU A 187 11.95 5.56 19.25
CA GLU A 187 13.29 5.01 19.07
C GLU A 187 13.57 3.98 20.18
N GLY A 188 14.13 2.83 19.79
CA GLY A 188 14.35 1.70 20.71
C GLY A 188 13.24 0.65 20.71
N ASP A 189 12.06 0.94 20.16
CA ASP A 189 11.04 -0.10 19.97
C ASP A 189 11.56 -1.20 19.05
N ARG A 190 11.15 -2.43 19.36
CA ARG A 190 11.47 -3.61 18.53
C ARG A 190 10.19 -4.13 17.90
N LEU A 191 10.26 -4.41 16.61
CA LEU A 191 9.11 -4.91 15.83
C LEU A 191 8.41 -6.08 16.53
N GLU A 192 9.18 -7.07 16.99
CA GLU A 192 8.62 -8.28 17.61
C GLU A 192 7.86 -7.95 18.90
N ASN A 193 8.35 -7.00 19.71
CA ASN A 193 7.66 -6.59 20.95
C ASN A 193 6.31 -5.94 20.63
N LEU A 194 6.26 -5.12 19.58
CA LEU A 194 5.00 -4.48 19.16
C LEU A 194 4.03 -5.49 18.55
N VAL A 195 4.51 -6.48 17.80
CA VAL A 195 3.71 -7.60 17.31
C VAL A 195 3.12 -8.38 18.48
N ASP A 196 3.95 -8.72 19.47
CA ASP A 196 3.53 -9.46 20.65
C ASP A 196 2.46 -8.70 21.43
N ALA A 197 2.68 -7.40 21.67
CA ALA A 197 1.73 -6.55 22.38
C ALA A 197 0.37 -6.46 21.64
N VAL A 198 0.38 -6.21 20.32
CA VAL A 198 -0.86 -6.15 19.54
C VAL A 198 -1.60 -7.48 19.58
N VAL A 199 -0.90 -8.59 19.36
CA VAL A 199 -1.51 -9.94 19.34
C VAL A 199 -2.04 -10.30 20.74
N GLU A 200 -1.28 -10.02 21.79
CA GLU A 200 -1.71 -10.31 23.17
C GLU A 200 -2.98 -9.53 23.51
N VAL A 201 -2.98 -8.22 23.35
CA VAL A 201 -4.14 -7.37 23.67
C VAL A 201 -5.36 -7.77 22.86
N PHE A 202 -5.19 -7.98 21.54
CA PHE A 202 -6.29 -8.41 20.66
C PHE A 202 -6.84 -9.78 21.09
N MET A 203 -5.98 -10.77 21.28
CA MET A 203 -6.39 -12.13 21.63
C MET A 203 -6.94 -12.23 23.06
N CYS A 204 -6.52 -11.38 23.99
CA CYS A 204 -7.14 -11.26 25.31
C CYS A 204 -8.60 -10.79 25.21
N GLY A 205 -8.90 -9.90 24.24
CA GLY A 205 -10.25 -9.40 24.00
C GLY A 205 -11.16 -10.40 23.29
N VAL A 206 -10.69 -11.09 22.23
CA VAL A 206 -11.51 -11.93 21.35
C VAL A 206 -11.12 -13.42 21.34
N GLY A 207 -9.92 -13.74 21.81
CA GLY A 207 -9.38 -15.10 21.76
C GLY A 207 -9.99 -16.05 22.79
N THR A 208 -10.21 -17.30 22.39
CA THR A 208 -10.47 -18.40 23.33
C THR A 208 -9.18 -18.82 24.03
N PRO A 209 -9.23 -19.57 25.16
CA PRO A 209 -8.03 -20.12 25.79
C PRO A 209 -7.15 -20.93 24.83
N ALA A 210 -7.75 -21.70 23.92
CA ALA A 210 -7.03 -22.45 22.90
C ALA A 210 -6.34 -21.53 21.90
N GLY A 211 -7.05 -20.53 21.35
CA GLY A 211 -6.53 -19.57 20.41
C GLY A 211 -5.39 -18.73 20.98
N ARG A 212 -5.49 -18.30 22.24
CA ARG A 212 -4.42 -17.55 22.93
C ARG A 212 -3.12 -18.35 23.03
N ARG A 213 -3.19 -19.63 23.40
CA ARG A 213 -2.01 -20.52 23.49
C ARG A 213 -1.34 -20.70 22.13
N ILE A 214 -2.11 -20.85 21.05
CA ILE A 214 -1.59 -21.05 19.70
C ILE A 214 -0.92 -19.76 19.16
N ALA A 215 -1.49 -18.58 19.47
CA ALA A 215 -1.00 -17.29 19.02
C ALA A 215 0.18 -16.74 19.85
N ALA A 216 0.45 -17.32 21.03
CA ALA A 216 1.54 -16.89 21.90
C ALA A 216 2.90 -17.03 21.20
N PRO A 217 3.85 -16.11 21.45
CA PRO A 217 5.21 -16.23 20.95
C PRO A 217 5.84 -17.53 21.47
N ARG A 218 6.65 -18.19 20.63
CA ARG A 218 7.52 -19.25 21.11
C ARG A 218 8.50 -18.63 22.09
N ARG A 219 8.38 -18.92 23.39
CA ARG A 219 9.39 -18.52 24.39
C ARG A 219 10.74 -19.05 23.90
N ARG A 220 11.60 -18.18 23.40
CA ARG A 220 13.00 -18.51 23.22
C ARG A 220 13.51 -18.89 24.58
N GLY A 221 13.95 -20.14 24.74
CA GLY A 221 14.53 -20.61 25.98
C GLY A 221 15.57 -19.59 26.47
N ARG A 222 15.42 -19.14 27.70
CA ARG A 222 16.50 -18.44 28.38
C ARG A 222 17.65 -19.46 28.46
N SER A 223 18.62 -19.36 27.54
CA SER A 223 19.93 -19.97 27.81
C SER A 223 20.50 -19.28 29.04
N ARG A 224 20.68 -20.09 30.05
CA ARG A 224 21.39 -19.72 31.28
C ARG A 224 22.87 -19.50 30.95
#